data_393bc5ca5fa852531cbdc320a5960373
#
_entry.id   393bc5ca5fa852531cbdc320a5960373
#
_cell.length_a   1.000
_cell.length_b   1.000
_cell.length_c   1.000
_cell.angle_alpha   90.00
_cell.angle_beta   90.00
_cell.angle_gamma   90.00
#
_symmetry.space_group_name_H-M   'P 1'
#
loop_
_entity.id
_entity.type
_entity.pdbx_description
1 polymer ?
#
loop_
_entity_poly.entity_id
_entity_poly.type
_entity_poly.pdbx_seq_one_letter_code
_entity_poly.pdbx_strand_id
1 'polypeptide(L)'
;MRKHYKKLGITITPILLIAAFYFVFSGSYFTPKSLINIAKHEKHRGVCWVGSSREVAESEIKALVKKNINWISQTPFGWQSGYDNPEIGGNHSRGEQNGWWGERDEGLKMTTQYAKENGIKTILKPHIWLRDQEGKWRGEIKMKTEEDWLKWFSAYEGFILHYAQVAEDAQMEMLCIGTELHQTCIDREDDWRKLIAKIRTIYSGPLTYAANFSDEYQDVKFWDALDYIGVQGYFPLTDKENPTVEDLRKGWAKPLKDLEEFSIQYNKPILFTEVGYKSTKDAGIDPWEWPQRINAEEREKIFSEETQANAYQALFDEVMDKPWFAGVHIWKWYPNYTNSRNSSEFNIDFTPQQKQAEQVIIDSFSKFK
;
A
#
# COMPACT_ATOMS: atom_id res chain seq x y z
N MET A 1 31.06 -85.57 32.96
CA MET A 1 30.00 -85.25 31.99
C MET A 1 29.95 -83.74 31.78
N ARG A 2 30.53 -83.22 30.67
CA ARG A 2 30.50 -81.81 30.34
C ARG A 2 29.54 -81.61 29.14
N LYS A 3 28.47 -80.88 29.32
CA LYS A 3 27.53 -80.48 28.24
C LYS A 3 28.02 -79.21 27.59
N HIS A 4 28.26 -79.32 26.28
CA HIS A 4 28.53 -78.13 25.41
C HIS A 4 27.24 -77.37 25.08
N TYR A 5 27.22 -76.09 25.35
CA TYR A 5 26.24 -75.18 24.78
C TYR A 5 26.84 -74.41 23.60
N LYS A 6 26.28 -74.62 22.41
CA LYS A 6 26.59 -73.82 21.20
C LYS A 6 25.94 -72.46 21.33
N LYS A 7 26.73 -71.37 21.22
CA LYS A 7 26.24 -70.07 21.06
C LYS A 7 25.85 -69.83 19.57
N LEU A 8 24.56 -69.55 19.29
CA LEU A 8 24.11 -69.04 18.03
C LEU A 8 24.41 -67.53 18.04
N GLY A 9 25.32 -67.10 17.19
CA GLY A 9 25.53 -65.65 16.92
C GLY A 9 24.51 -65.17 15.92
N ILE A 10 23.65 -64.22 16.32
CA ILE A 10 22.75 -63.47 15.40
C ILE A 10 23.51 -62.24 14.94
N THR A 11 23.98 -62.31 13.71
CA THR A 11 24.49 -61.11 13.01
C THR A 11 23.33 -60.29 12.57
N ILE A 12 23.02 -59.15 13.29
CA ILE A 12 22.06 -58.12 12.84
C ILE A 12 22.83 -57.24 11.90
N THR A 13 22.46 -57.30 10.65
CA THR A 13 23.02 -56.51 9.54
C THR A 13 22.73 -55.01 9.72
N PRO A 14 23.68 -54.10 9.41
CA PRO A 14 23.52 -52.66 9.61
C PRO A 14 22.71 -51.95 8.49
N ILE A 15 21.70 -52.62 7.94
CA ILE A 15 20.87 -52.05 6.83
C ILE A 15 19.73 -51.15 7.35
N LEU A 16 19.31 -51.31 8.62
CA LEU A 16 18.19 -50.52 9.18
C LEU A 16 18.58 -49.10 9.69
N LEU A 17 19.89 -48.85 9.88
CA LEU A 17 20.37 -47.54 10.33
C LEU A 17 20.57 -46.51 9.17
N ILE A 18 20.74 -47.00 7.94
CA ILE A 18 20.89 -46.11 6.76
C ILE A 18 19.51 -45.59 6.28
N ALA A 19 18.44 -46.36 6.46
CA ALA A 19 17.09 -45.91 6.12
C ALA A 19 16.53 -44.82 7.09
N ALA A 20 16.93 -44.89 8.38
CA ALA A 20 16.52 -43.87 9.35
C ALA A 20 17.27 -42.54 9.18
N PHE A 21 18.52 -42.59 8.67
CA PHE A 21 19.30 -41.36 8.39
C PHE A 21 18.86 -40.65 7.09
N TYR A 22 18.29 -41.38 6.12
CA TYR A 22 17.74 -40.80 4.89
C TYR A 22 16.38 -40.12 5.11
N PHE A 23 15.62 -40.51 6.15
CA PHE A 23 14.33 -39.87 6.48
C PHE A 23 14.44 -38.58 7.30
N VAL A 24 15.59 -38.36 7.96
CA VAL A 24 15.83 -37.14 8.76
C VAL A 24 16.47 -36.03 7.92
N PHE A 25 17.09 -36.33 6.75
CA PHE A 25 17.70 -35.34 5.86
C PHE A 25 16.98 -35.17 4.52
N SER A 26 15.87 -35.85 4.25
CA SER A 26 14.91 -35.43 3.27
C SER A 26 13.97 -34.37 3.88
N GLY A 27 14.55 -33.33 4.45
CA GLY A 27 13.85 -32.08 4.64
C GLY A 27 13.26 -31.73 3.28
N SER A 28 11.95 -31.79 3.18
CA SER A 28 11.24 -31.27 2.03
C SER A 28 11.81 -29.88 1.78
N TYR A 29 12.64 -29.74 0.76
CA TYR A 29 12.90 -28.45 0.19
C TYR A 29 11.53 -27.97 -0.25
N PHE A 30 10.93 -27.09 0.54
CA PHE A 30 9.77 -26.34 0.14
C PHE A 30 10.22 -25.55 -1.10
N THR A 31 10.05 -26.12 -2.26
CA THR A 31 10.04 -25.34 -3.48
C THR A 31 8.86 -24.39 -3.31
N PRO A 32 9.06 -23.07 -3.38
CA PRO A 32 7.96 -22.10 -3.21
C PRO A 32 6.97 -22.31 -4.35
N LYS A 33 5.91 -23.07 -4.06
CA LYS A 33 4.98 -23.61 -5.06
C LYS A 33 3.92 -22.61 -5.53
N SER A 34 3.94 -21.35 -5.09
CA SER A 34 2.80 -20.47 -5.33
C SER A 34 3.08 -19.03 -5.75
N LEU A 35 4.26 -18.49 -5.52
CA LEU A 35 4.58 -17.12 -6.00
C LEU A 35 4.56 -17.00 -7.53
N ILE A 36 4.68 -18.10 -8.23
CA ILE A 36 4.69 -18.19 -9.71
C ILE A 36 3.35 -17.80 -10.34
N ASN A 37 2.25 -17.78 -9.59
CA ASN A 37 0.93 -17.50 -10.17
C ASN A 37 0.48 -16.04 -10.06
N ILE A 38 1.15 -15.20 -9.25
CA ILE A 38 0.78 -13.78 -9.10
C ILE A 38 1.07 -13.01 -10.39
N ALA A 39 2.12 -13.38 -11.12
CA ALA A 39 2.45 -12.79 -12.42
C ALA A 39 1.37 -12.99 -13.51
N LYS A 40 0.40 -13.90 -13.31
CA LYS A 40 -0.72 -14.10 -14.22
C LYS A 40 -1.88 -13.12 -13.99
N HIS A 41 -1.89 -12.39 -12.88
CA HIS A 41 -2.88 -11.37 -12.63
C HIS A 41 -2.42 -10.04 -13.25
N GLU A 42 -3.37 -9.32 -13.78
CA GLU A 42 -3.13 -7.99 -14.30
C GLU A 42 -2.56 -7.09 -13.20
N LYS A 43 -1.41 -6.47 -13.47
CA LYS A 43 -0.76 -5.54 -12.54
C LYS A 43 -1.64 -4.32 -12.28
N HIS A 44 -1.66 -3.86 -11.04
CA HIS A 44 -2.24 -2.56 -10.73
C HIS A 44 -1.38 -1.46 -11.33
N ARG A 45 -1.92 -0.77 -12.31
CA ARG A 45 -1.39 0.46 -12.89
C ARG A 45 -2.27 1.59 -12.38
N GLY A 46 -2.15 1.84 -11.09
CA GLY A 46 -3.08 2.66 -10.33
C GLY A 46 -2.61 4.07 -10.05
N VAL A 47 -3.57 4.92 -9.70
CA VAL A 47 -3.34 6.27 -9.18
C VAL A 47 -4.19 6.52 -7.94
N CYS A 48 -3.66 7.25 -6.97
CA CYS A 48 -4.43 7.76 -5.85
C CYS A 48 -5.23 8.98 -6.30
N TRP A 49 -6.54 8.79 -6.42
CA TRP A 49 -7.48 9.77 -6.93
C TRP A 49 -7.89 10.73 -5.82
N VAL A 50 -7.47 11.98 -5.91
CA VAL A 50 -7.75 12.99 -4.89
C VAL A 50 -9.23 13.34 -4.90
N GLY A 51 -9.87 13.35 -3.74
CA GLY A 51 -11.25 13.79 -3.60
C GLY A 51 -11.47 15.22 -4.10
N SER A 52 -12.46 15.42 -4.95
CA SER A 52 -12.85 16.72 -5.48
C SER A 52 -13.87 17.41 -4.58
N SER A 53 -13.80 18.74 -4.47
CA SER A 53 -14.83 19.53 -3.78
C SER A 53 -16.17 19.58 -4.54
N ARG A 54 -16.17 19.22 -5.82
CA ARG A 54 -17.33 19.19 -6.73
C ARG A 54 -17.39 17.87 -7.48
N GLU A 55 -18.51 17.60 -8.08
CA GLU A 55 -18.73 16.43 -8.91
C GLU A 55 -17.66 16.30 -10.01
N VAL A 56 -17.21 15.07 -10.21
CA VAL A 56 -16.23 14.69 -11.22
C VAL A 56 -16.97 14.26 -12.48
N ALA A 57 -16.54 14.76 -13.65
CA ALA A 57 -17.12 14.32 -14.91
C ALA A 57 -16.56 12.96 -15.34
N GLU A 58 -17.38 12.11 -15.94
CA GLU A 58 -16.95 10.81 -16.50
C GLU A 58 -15.77 10.95 -17.47
N SER A 59 -15.68 12.07 -18.22
CA SER A 59 -14.58 12.34 -19.14
C SER A 59 -13.21 12.39 -18.48
N GLU A 60 -13.15 12.71 -17.18
CA GLU A 60 -11.89 12.73 -16.41
C GLU A 60 -11.41 11.32 -16.10
N ILE A 61 -12.35 10.41 -15.82
CA ILE A 61 -12.05 8.98 -15.68
C ILE A 61 -11.64 8.39 -17.04
N LYS A 62 -12.35 8.73 -18.13
CA LYS A 62 -11.96 8.32 -19.50
C LYS A 62 -10.55 8.75 -19.89
N ALA A 63 -10.09 9.89 -19.39
CA ALA A 63 -8.73 10.36 -19.65
C ALA A 63 -7.66 9.44 -19.03
N LEU A 64 -7.96 8.74 -17.93
CA LEU A 64 -7.06 7.77 -17.29
C LEU A 64 -6.83 6.54 -18.17
N VAL A 65 -7.86 6.05 -18.87
CA VAL A 65 -7.74 4.91 -19.79
C VAL A 65 -6.71 5.18 -20.88
N LYS A 66 -6.71 6.41 -21.43
CA LYS A 66 -5.73 6.82 -22.46
C LYS A 66 -4.30 6.85 -21.92
N LYS A 67 -4.11 6.87 -20.61
CA LYS A 67 -2.84 6.84 -19.91
C LYS A 67 -2.45 5.45 -19.40
N ASN A 68 -3.16 4.41 -19.86
CA ASN A 68 -2.95 3.00 -19.48
C ASN A 68 -3.20 2.71 -17.99
N ILE A 69 -3.91 3.60 -17.29
CA ILE A 69 -4.32 3.43 -15.89
C ILE A 69 -5.52 2.48 -15.86
N ASN A 70 -5.47 1.46 -14.99
CA ASN A 70 -6.52 0.46 -14.82
C ASN A 70 -7.07 0.40 -13.39
N TRP A 71 -6.52 1.20 -12.46
CA TRP A 71 -6.98 1.31 -11.08
C TRP A 71 -7.00 2.76 -10.59
N ILE A 72 -7.98 3.07 -9.75
CA ILE A 72 -7.97 4.27 -8.92
C ILE A 72 -8.05 3.87 -7.44
N SER A 73 -7.40 4.66 -6.58
CA SER A 73 -7.53 4.56 -5.13
C SER A 73 -8.25 5.78 -4.62
N GLN A 74 -9.46 5.61 -4.10
CA GLN A 74 -10.24 6.69 -3.48
C GLN A 74 -9.92 6.77 -1.99
N THR A 75 -9.61 7.98 -1.49
CA THR A 75 -9.04 8.20 -0.17
C THR A 75 -9.89 9.16 0.68
N PRO A 76 -11.08 8.73 1.16
CA PRO A 76 -11.86 9.55 2.09
C PRO A 76 -11.16 9.66 3.46
N PHE A 77 -11.40 10.77 4.17
CA PHE A 77 -10.73 11.05 5.43
C PHE A 77 -11.65 11.02 6.65
N GLY A 78 -11.18 10.32 7.70
CA GLY A 78 -11.57 10.56 9.09
C GLY A 78 -10.59 11.49 9.79
N TRP A 79 -10.99 12.10 10.91
CA TRP A 79 -10.21 13.11 11.63
C TRP A 79 -10.10 12.74 13.10
N GLN A 80 -8.87 12.79 13.62
CA GLN A 80 -8.57 12.61 15.04
C GLN A 80 -7.83 13.85 15.55
N SER A 81 -8.20 14.38 16.71
CA SER A 81 -7.71 15.69 17.20
C SER A 81 -6.39 15.60 17.99
N GLY A 82 -5.93 14.43 18.36
CA GLY A 82 -4.67 14.19 19.04
C GLY A 82 -4.33 12.71 18.98
N TYR A 83 -3.05 12.37 19.07
CA TYR A 83 -2.56 10.99 18.95
C TYR A 83 -3.12 10.04 20.03
N ASP A 84 -3.53 10.58 21.16
CA ASP A 84 -4.10 9.86 22.31
C ASP A 84 -5.61 10.13 22.54
N ASN A 85 -6.27 10.79 21.57
CA ASN A 85 -7.72 11.01 21.63
C ASN A 85 -8.47 9.84 20.97
N PRO A 86 -9.39 9.16 21.67
CA PRO A 86 -10.09 8.00 21.14
C PRO A 86 -11.21 8.32 20.13
N GLU A 87 -11.52 9.60 19.91
CA GLU A 87 -12.63 10.01 19.05
C GLU A 87 -12.18 10.18 17.59
N ILE A 88 -12.92 9.57 16.66
CA ILE A 88 -12.73 9.69 15.22
C ILE A 88 -13.97 10.34 14.61
N GLY A 89 -13.79 11.54 14.07
CA GLY A 89 -14.79 12.25 13.29
C GLY A 89 -14.59 12.05 11.79
N GLY A 90 -15.61 12.30 10.97
CA GLY A 90 -15.51 12.20 9.52
C GLY A 90 -16.87 12.32 8.84
N ASN A 91 -16.91 12.12 7.52
CA ASN A 91 -18.17 12.16 6.76
C ASN A 91 -19.12 11.06 7.20
N HIS A 92 -18.59 9.88 7.58
CA HIS A 92 -19.36 8.76 8.13
C HIS A 92 -20.21 9.11 9.37
N SER A 93 -19.81 10.15 10.13
CA SER A 93 -20.48 10.56 11.38
C SER A 93 -21.30 11.86 11.25
N ARG A 94 -21.17 12.58 10.14
CA ARG A 94 -21.78 13.92 9.95
C ARG A 94 -22.93 13.96 8.96
N GLY A 95 -23.29 12.82 8.35
CA GLY A 95 -24.26 12.76 7.28
C GLY A 95 -23.70 13.22 5.92
N GLU A 96 -24.35 12.79 4.85
CA GLU A 96 -23.86 12.87 3.45
C GLU A 96 -23.60 14.27 2.91
N GLN A 97 -24.04 15.34 3.58
CA GLN A 97 -24.02 16.72 3.04
C GLN A 97 -22.77 17.52 3.42
N ASN A 98 -21.91 17.02 4.30
CA ASN A 98 -20.73 17.74 4.78
C ASN A 98 -19.44 17.16 4.20
N GLY A 99 -18.53 18.02 3.76
CA GLY A 99 -17.23 17.65 3.19
C GLY A 99 -17.17 17.76 1.68
N TRP A 100 -16.03 17.40 1.11
CA TRP A 100 -15.81 17.42 -0.34
C TRP A 100 -16.62 16.32 -1.01
N TRP A 101 -17.23 16.66 -2.16
CA TRP A 101 -18.07 15.72 -2.89
C TRP A 101 -17.38 14.36 -3.12
N GLY A 102 -16.13 14.35 -3.55
CA GLY A 102 -15.36 13.12 -3.83
C GLY A 102 -15.02 12.27 -2.61
N GLU A 103 -15.34 12.73 -1.39
CA GLU A 103 -15.15 11.98 -0.15
C GLU A 103 -16.48 11.55 0.49
N ARG A 104 -17.63 11.97 -0.08
CA ARG A 104 -18.96 11.54 0.34
C ARG A 104 -19.32 10.20 -0.28
N ASP A 105 -20.20 9.45 0.33
CA ASP A 105 -20.66 8.16 -0.18
C ASP A 105 -21.17 8.23 -1.61
N GLU A 106 -21.97 9.25 -1.91
CA GLU A 106 -22.48 9.51 -3.26
C GLU A 106 -21.32 9.71 -4.27
N GLY A 107 -20.36 10.57 -3.93
CA GLY A 107 -19.22 10.85 -4.79
C GLY A 107 -18.31 9.64 -4.98
N LEU A 108 -18.08 8.87 -3.91
CA LEU A 108 -17.32 7.62 -3.96
C LEU A 108 -18.00 6.59 -4.87
N LYS A 109 -19.31 6.38 -4.71
CA LYS A 109 -20.11 5.43 -5.51
C LYS A 109 -20.18 5.86 -6.97
N MET A 110 -20.42 7.14 -7.25
CA MET A 110 -20.50 7.66 -8.62
C MET A 110 -19.14 7.60 -9.33
N THR A 111 -18.04 7.97 -8.66
CA THR A 111 -16.69 7.85 -9.21
C THR A 111 -16.35 6.38 -9.52
N THR A 112 -16.73 5.45 -8.65
CA THR A 112 -16.57 4.00 -8.87
C THR A 112 -17.40 3.52 -10.07
N GLN A 113 -18.62 3.99 -10.21
CA GLN A 113 -19.46 3.65 -11.37
C GLN A 113 -18.78 4.09 -12.67
N TYR A 114 -18.34 5.34 -12.77
CA TYR A 114 -17.63 5.85 -13.94
C TYR A 114 -16.33 5.06 -14.21
N ALA A 115 -15.58 4.70 -13.16
CA ALA A 115 -14.39 3.86 -13.28
C ALA A 115 -14.74 2.50 -13.90
N LYS A 116 -15.75 1.81 -13.38
CA LYS A 116 -16.22 0.50 -13.81
C LYS A 116 -16.71 0.51 -15.27
N GLU A 117 -17.50 1.51 -15.66
CA GLU A 117 -18.01 1.72 -17.02
C GLU A 117 -16.87 1.93 -18.03
N ASN A 118 -15.70 2.37 -17.56
CA ASN A 118 -14.52 2.59 -18.38
C ASN A 118 -13.42 1.52 -18.18
N GLY A 119 -13.74 0.39 -17.52
CA GLY A 119 -12.81 -0.73 -17.31
C GLY A 119 -11.70 -0.43 -16.29
N ILE A 120 -11.89 0.56 -15.44
CA ILE A 120 -10.98 0.90 -14.33
C ILE A 120 -11.54 0.33 -13.03
N LYS A 121 -10.70 -0.35 -12.27
CA LYS A 121 -11.01 -0.93 -10.95
C LYS A 121 -10.78 0.10 -9.83
N THR A 122 -11.46 -0.09 -8.72
CA THR A 122 -11.38 0.83 -7.57
C THR A 122 -10.94 0.12 -6.30
N ILE A 123 -9.97 0.73 -5.61
CA ILE A 123 -9.68 0.44 -4.21
C ILE A 123 -10.20 1.60 -3.35
N LEU A 124 -10.96 1.28 -2.30
CA LEU A 124 -11.34 2.24 -1.28
C LEU A 124 -10.30 2.20 -0.15
N LYS A 125 -9.67 3.33 0.11
CA LYS A 125 -8.57 3.45 1.08
C LYS A 125 -8.83 4.60 2.05
N PRO A 126 -9.70 4.41 3.07
CA PRO A 126 -9.97 5.43 4.08
C PRO A 126 -8.73 5.74 4.92
N HIS A 127 -8.52 7.02 5.18
CA HIS A 127 -7.39 7.53 5.97
C HIS A 127 -7.87 8.16 7.27
N ILE A 128 -7.04 8.09 8.31
CA ILE A 128 -7.16 8.97 9.48
C ILE A 128 -6.18 10.12 9.31
N TRP A 129 -6.72 11.36 9.33
CA TRP A 129 -5.90 12.55 9.41
C TRP A 129 -5.78 12.98 10.86
N LEU A 130 -4.56 12.95 11.38
CA LEU A 130 -4.26 13.38 12.74
C LEU A 130 -4.04 14.90 12.75
N ARG A 131 -4.77 15.61 13.61
CA ARG A 131 -4.61 17.04 13.88
C ARG A 131 -3.97 17.22 15.26
N ASP A 132 -2.76 16.69 15.40
CA ASP A 132 -2.05 16.72 16.66
C ASP A 132 -1.32 18.06 16.86
N GLN A 133 -1.34 18.59 18.11
CA GLN A 133 -0.67 19.84 18.46
C GLN A 133 0.81 19.63 18.82
N GLU A 134 1.20 18.40 19.13
CA GLU A 134 2.58 18.02 19.47
C GLU A 134 3.41 17.64 18.25
N GLY A 135 2.82 17.72 17.05
CA GLY A 135 3.48 17.36 15.79
C GLY A 135 3.57 15.87 15.52
N LYS A 136 2.78 15.07 16.25
CA LYS A 136 2.68 13.62 16.03
C LYS A 136 2.00 13.28 14.73
N TRP A 137 2.37 12.16 14.13
CA TRP A 137 1.72 11.64 12.94
C TRP A 137 0.85 10.40 13.27
N ARG A 138 0.01 9.98 12.33
CA ARG A 138 -0.98 8.90 12.55
C ARG A 138 -0.36 7.57 13.01
N GLY A 139 0.87 7.28 12.62
CA GLY A 139 1.58 6.07 13.04
C GLY A 139 1.90 6.03 14.55
N GLU A 140 1.84 7.17 15.22
CA GLU A 140 2.08 7.31 16.65
C GLU A 140 0.78 7.30 17.50
N ILE A 141 -0.38 7.05 16.87
CA ILE A 141 -1.67 6.96 17.61
C ILE A 141 -1.59 5.86 18.64
N LYS A 142 -1.75 6.26 19.91
CA LYS A 142 -1.63 5.37 21.06
C LYS A 142 -2.48 5.85 22.24
N MET A 143 -3.34 4.99 22.74
CA MET A 143 -4.17 5.30 23.89
C MET A 143 -3.43 5.02 25.20
N LYS A 144 -3.75 5.79 26.25
CA LYS A 144 -3.10 5.70 27.56
C LYS A 144 -3.71 4.65 28.48
N THR A 145 -4.98 4.32 28.29
CA THR A 145 -5.72 3.38 29.14
C THR A 145 -6.42 2.33 28.29
N GLU A 146 -6.76 1.19 28.90
CA GLU A 146 -7.55 0.15 28.23
C GLU A 146 -8.95 0.66 27.85
N GLU A 147 -9.55 1.51 28.69
CA GLU A 147 -10.84 2.13 28.39
C GLU A 147 -10.78 3.00 27.13
N ASP A 148 -9.71 3.78 26.96
CA ASP A 148 -9.52 4.61 25.76
C ASP A 148 -9.23 3.76 24.52
N TRP A 149 -8.49 2.64 24.64
CA TRP A 149 -8.32 1.68 23.55
C TRP A 149 -9.65 1.10 23.10
N LEU A 150 -10.53 0.70 24.03
CA LEU A 150 -11.85 0.19 23.69
C LEU A 150 -12.70 1.26 22.99
N LYS A 151 -12.64 2.52 23.42
CA LYS A 151 -13.31 3.64 22.76
C LYS A 151 -12.76 3.87 21.36
N TRP A 152 -11.43 3.88 21.21
CA TRP A 152 -10.78 4.10 19.92
C TRP A 152 -11.16 3.01 18.93
N PHE A 153 -11.07 1.73 19.30
CA PHE A 153 -11.47 0.64 18.41
C PHE A 153 -12.96 0.65 18.11
N SER A 154 -13.81 1.06 19.05
CA SER A 154 -15.25 1.24 18.78
C SER A 154 -15.49 2.36 17.75
N ALA A 155 -14.78 3.48 17.86
CA ALA A 155 -14.87 4.59 16.92
C ALA A 155 -14.30 4.20 15.54
N TYR A 156 -13.13 3.54 15.51
CA TYR A 156 -12.51 3.06 14.28
C TYR A 156 -13.34 1.97 13.59
N GLU A 157 -13.93 1.07 14.35
CA GLU A 157 -14.87 0.07 13.84
C GLU A 157 -16.05 0.75 13.13
N GLY A 158 -16.70 1.74 13.77
CA GLY A 158 -17.78 2.50 13.14
C GLY A 158 -17.34 3.16 11.83
N PHE A 159 -16.14 3.72 11.80
CA PHE A 159 -15.53 4.34 10.62
C PHE A 159 -15.29 3.33 9.49
N ILE A 160 -14.58 2.24 9.77
CA ILE A 160 -14.16 1.32 8.71
C ILE A 160 -15.28 0.40 8.23
N LEU A 161 -16.22 -0.01 9.11
CA LEU A 161 -17.38 -0.80 8.69
C LEU A 161 -18.33 0.01 7.81
N HIS A 162 -18.47 1.34 8.04
CA HIS A 162 -19.19 2.21 7.13
C HIS A 162 -18.58 2.14 5.72
N TYR A 163 -17.25 2.29 5.59
CA TYR A 163 -16.60 2.21 4.28
C TYR A 163 -16.57 0.79 3.70
N ALA A 164 -16.58 -0.25 4.54
CA ALA A 164 -16.76 -1.62 4.06
C ALA A 164 -18.12 -1.80 3.38
N GLN A 165 -19.20 -1.23 3.96
CA GLN A 165 -20.52 -1.24 3.36
C GLN A 165 -20.58 -0.41 2.07
N VAL A 166 -19.95 0.78 2.03
CA VAL A 166 -19.85 1.60 0.80
C VAL A 166 -19.12 0.83 -0.31
N ALA A 167 -18.02 0.14 0.02
CA ALA A 167 -17.27 -0.66 -0.94
C ALA A 167 -18.08 -1.85 -1.47
N GLU A 168 -18.81 -2.55 -0.63
CA GLU A 168 -19.69 -3.66 -1.02
C GLU A 168 -20.84 -3.17 -1.91
N ASP A 169 -21.57 -2.13 -1.48
CA ASP A 169 -22.67 -1.55 -2.24
C ASP A 169 -22.26 -1.07 -3.64
N ALA A 170 -21.10 -0.43 -3.73
CA ALA A 170 -20.55 0.06 -5.00
C ALA A 170 -19.81 -1.03 -5.80
N GLN A 171 -19.65 -2.23 -5.22
CA GLN A 171 -18.87 -3.33 -5.83
C GLN A 171 -17.45 -2.90 -6.19
N MET A 172 -16.79 -2.19 -5.29
CA MET A 172 -15.37 -1.85 -5.42
C MET A 172 -14.52 -3.12 -5.33
N GLU A 173 -13.43 -3.19 -6.08
CA GLU A 173 -12.64 -4.40 -6.23
C GLU A 173 -11.67 -4.68 -5.07
N MET A 174 -11.40 -3.69 -4.21
CA MET A 174 -10.55 -3.87 -3.02
C MET A 174 -10.87 -2.85 -1.92
N LEU A 175 -10.70 -3.26 -0.67
CA LEU A 175 -10.76 -2.37 0.49
C LEU A 175 -9.43 -2.39 1.24
N CYS A 176 -8.87 -1.20 1.49
CA CYS A 176 -7.77 -1.00 2.42
C CYS A 176 -8.33 -0.67 3.80
N ILE A 177 -8.04 -1.52 4.78
CA ILE A 177 -8.67 -1.47 6.11
C ILE A 177 -8.00 -0.50 7.09
N GLY A 178 -6.89 0.11 6.70
CA GLY A 178 -6.15 1.09 7.50
C GLY A 178 -4.90 1.56 6.79
N THR A 179 -4.42 2.74 7.16
CA THR A 179 -3.26 3.39 6.52
C THR A 179 -2.35 3.97 7.60
N GLU A 180 -1.14 3.42 7.72
CA GLU A 180 -0.07 3.90 8.61
C GLU A 180 -0.51 4.12 10.06
N LEU A 181 -1.25 3.17 10.62
CA LEU A 181 -1.69 3.18 12.03
C LEU A 181 -0.76 2.32 12.90
N HIS A 182 0.55 2.45 12.69
CA HIS A 182 1.63 1.57 13.14
C HIS A 182 1.51 1.16 14.62
N GLN A 183 1.49 2.14 15.53
CA GLN A 183 1.46 1.83 16.96
C GLN A 183 0.20 1.07 17.38
N THR A 184 -0.95 1.33 16.74
CA THR A 184 -2.17 0.58 17.02
C THR A 184 -2.06 -0.88 16.58
N CYS A 185 -1.33 -1.15 15.48
CA CYS A 185 -1.12 -2.50 14.97
C CYS A 185 -0.21 -3.33 15.87
N ILE A 186 0.84 -2.71 16.45
CA ILE A 186 1.78 -3.37 17.36
C ILE A 186 1.12 -3.65 18.71
N ASP A 187 0.47 -2.64 19.29
CA ASP A 187 -0.07 -2.72 20.65
C ASP A 187 -1.36 -3.56 20.72
N ARG A 188 -2.12 -3.68 19.60
CA ARG A 188 -3.49 -4.19 19.58
C ARG A 188 -3.77 -5.18 18.43
N GLU A 189 -2.87 -6.11 18.14
CA GLU A 189 -3.05 -7.10 17.08
C GLU A 189 -4.37 -7.86 17.17
N ASP A 190 -4.76 -8.31 18.38
CA ASP A 190 -5.98 -9.09 18.58
C ASP A 190 -7.25 -8.29 18.24
N ASP A 191 -7.25 -6.98 18.51
CA ASP A 191 -8.37 -6.11 18.18
C ASP A 191 -8.46 -5.86 16.67
N TRP A 192 -7.31 -5.72 15.98
CA TRP A 192 -7.26 -5.69 14.53
C TRP A 192 -7.79 -6.99 13.91
N ARG A 193 -7.42 -8.17 14.44
CA ARG A 193 -7.93 -9.45 13.95
C ARG A 193 -9.45 -9.58 14.12
N LYS A 194 -10.01 -9.14 15.26
CA LYS A 194 -11.46 -9.09 15.47
C LYS A 194 -12.15 -8.15 14.48
N LEU A 195 -11.54 -6.98 14.22
CA LEU A 195 -12.06 -6.01 13.27
C LEU A 195 -12.04 -6.56 11.84
N ILE A 196 -10.93 -7.20 11.41
CA ILE A 196 -10.83 -7.86 10.09
C ILE A 196 -11.94 -8.91 9.93
N ALA A 197 -12.18 -9.73 10.96
CA ALA A 197 -13.26 -10.72 10.93
C ALA A 197 -14.65 -10.06 10.75
N LYS A 198 -14.90 -8.92 11.39
CA LYS A 198 -16.15 -8.16 11.20
C LYS A 198 -16.26 -7.57 9.80
N ILE A 199 -15.17 -6.98 9.27
CA ILE A 199 -15.14 -6.44 7.89
C ILE A 199 -15.48 -7.54 6.89
N ARG A 200 -14.94 -8.76 7.05
CA ARG A 200 -15.25 -9.93 6.20
C ARG A 200 -16.72 -10.36 6.23
N THR A 201 -17.50 -9.97 7.23
CA THR A 201 -18.96 -10.23 7.23
C THR A 201 -19.76 -9.24 6.40
N ILE A 202 -19.16 -8.11 6.01
CA ILE A 202 -19.79 -7.03 5.25
C ILE A 202 -19.25 -6.97 3.83
N TYR A 203 -17.91 -6.97 3.67
CA TYR A 203 -17.26 -6.84 2.39
C TYR A 203 -16.67 -8.17 1.92
N SER A 204 -17.09 -8.58 0.73
CA SER A 204 -16.75 -9.88 0.13
C SER A 204 -15.45 -9.88 -0.67
N GLY A 205 -14.95 -8.72 -1.04
CA GLY A 205 -13.77 -8.55 -1.89
C GLY A 205 -12.44 -8.66 -1.13
N PRO A 206 -11.31 -8.55 -1.85
CA PRO A 206 -9.97 -8.55 -1.29
C PRO A 206 -9.72 -7.42 -0.30
N LEU A 207 -8.97 -7.74 0.78
CA LEU A 207 -8.54 -6.79 1.79
C LEU A 207 -7.03 -6.57 1.76
N THR A 208 -6.62 -5.34 2.03
CA THR A 208 -5.23 -4.98 2.33
C THR A 208 -5.17 -3.98 3.49
N TYR A 209 -3.99 -3.77 4.03
CA TYR A 209 -3.63 -2.68 4.93
C TYR A 209 -2.47 -1.93 4.30
N ALA A 210 -2.38 -0.61 4.44
CA ALA A 210 -1.35 0.23 3.84
C ALA A 210 -0.31 0.59 4.91
N ALA A 211 0.72 -0.24 5.06
CA ALA A 211 1.80 -0.02 6.03
C ALA A 211 2.85 0.96 5.50
N ASN A 212 3.47 1.72 6.38
CA ASN A 212 4.61 2.57 6.05
C ASN A 212 5.80 1.70 5.57
N PHE A 213 6.64 2.27 4.69
CA PHE A 213 7.79 1.61 4.07
C PHE A 213 8.93 1.28 5.05
N SER A 214 8.99 1.97 6.18
CA SER A 214 10.06 1.77 7.16
C SER A 214 9.91 0.42 7.88
N ASP A 215 9.52 0.42 9.14
CA ASP A 215 9.46 -0.79 9.95
C ASP A 215 8.04 -1.38 10.01
N GLU A 216 6.99 -0.58 9.72
CA GLU A 216 5.60 -0.95 9.97
C GLU A 216 5.17 -2.22 9.22
N TYR A 217 5.51 -2.35 7.92
CA TYR A 217 5.09 -3.55 7.16
C TYR A 217 5.69 -4.84 7.74
N GLN A 218 6.85 -4.77 8.41
CA GLN A 218 7.51 -5.89 9.09
C GLN A 218 6.91 -6.14 10.48
N ASP A 219 6.44 -5.11 11.15
CA ASP A 219 5.89 -5.16 12.50
C ASP A 219 4.45 -5.67 12.54
N VAL A 220 3.65 -5.37 11.51
CA VAL A 220 2.28 -5.87 11.37
C VAL A 220 2.28 -7.41 11.29
N LYS A 221 1.48 -8.07 12.16
CA LYS A 221 1.45 -9.53 12.27
C LYS A 221 0.20 -10.19 11.68
N PHE A 222 -0.80 -9.44 11.28
CA PHE A 222 -2.07 -9.96 10.76
C PHE A 222 -2.14 -10.04 9.22
N TRP A 223 -0.99 -10.05 8.51
CA TRP A 223 -0.97 -10.20 7.05
C TRP A 223 -1.59 -11.51 6.57
N ASP A 224 -1.55 -12.57 7.39
CA ASP A 224 -2.22 -13.85 7.10
C ASP A 224 -3.74 -13.71 6.92
N ALA A 225 -4.37 -12.74 7.61
CA ALA A 225 -5.80 -12.46 7.53
C ALA A 225 -6.20 -11.57 6.33
N LEU A 226 -5.22 -11.01 5.62
CA LEU A 226 -5.40 -10.12 4.45
C LEU A 226 -5.05 -10.84 3.14
N ASP A 227 -5.40 -10.26 1.99
CA ASP A 227 -5.13 -10.84 0.68
C ASP A 227 -3.86 -10.29 0.03
N TYR A 228 -3.48 -9.06 0.36
CA TYR A 228 -2.29 -8.37 -0.11
C TYR A 228 -1.51 -7.78 1.05
N ILE A 229 -0.19 -7.71 0.90
CA ILE A 229 0.67 -6.90 1.75
C ILE A 229 0.77 -5.52 1.10
N GLY A 230 0.06 -4.55 1.67
CA GLY A 230 0.09 -3.16 1.18
C GLY A 230 1.22 -2.38 1.83
N VAL A 231 2.03 -1.72 1.01
CA VAL A 231 3.17 -0.91 1.46
C VAL A 231 3.09 0.47 0.82
N GLN A 232 3.33 1.52 1.61
CA GLN A 232 3.55 2.88 1.13
C GLN A 232 5.01 2.97 0.65
N GLY A 233 5.22 2.99 -0.67
CA GLY A 233 6.51 2.75 -1.32
C GLY A 233 7.46 3.96 -1.36
N TYR A 234 7.60 4.70 -0.26
CA TYR A 234 8.44 5.90 -0.19
C TYR A 234 9.87 5.61 0.26
N PHE A 235 10.48 4.55 -0.24
CA PHE A 235 11.85 4.17 0.13
C PHE A 235 12.88 5.24 -0.27
N PRO A 236 13.81 5.63 0.61
CA PRO A 236 14.97 6.43 0.23
C PRO A 236 15.85 5.65 -0.75
N LEU A 237 16.19 6.26 -1.86
CA LEU A 237 16.91 5.58 -2.95
C LEU A 237 18.34 6.10 -3.15
N THR A 238 18.66 7.28 -2.62
CA THR A 238 19.93 7.94 -2.80
C THR A 238 20.16 9.00 -1.72
N ASP A 239 21.40 9.42 -1.57
CA ASP A 239 21.82 10.59 -0.77
C ASP A 239 22.16 11.81 -1.62
N LYS A 240 21.90 11.76 -2.95
CA LYS A 240 22.28 12.79 -3.92
C LYS A 240 21.10 13.62 -4.37
N GLU A 241 21.32 14.90 -4.59
CA GLU A 241 20.45 15.75 -5.40
C GLU A 241 20.67 15.47 -6.90
N ASN A 242 19.60 15.65 -7.68
CA ASN A 242 19.58 15.40 -9.13
C ASN A 242 20.15 14.01 -9.51
N PRO A 243 19.69 12.92 -8.88
CA PRO A 243 20.18 11.59 -9.17
C PRO A 243 19.83 11.15 -10.58
N THR A 244 20.71 10.37 -11.19
CA THR A 244 20.42 9.67 -12.44
C THR A 244 19.48 8.48 -12.19
N VAL A 245 18.85 7.95 -13.25
CA VAL A 245 18.05 6.71 -13.17
C VAL A 245 18.89 5.57 -12.55
N GLU A 246 20.18 5.45 -12.94
CA GLU A 246 21.06 4.40 -12.44
C GLU A 246 21.39 4.55 -10.93
N ASP A 247 21.56 5.79 -10.43
CA ASP A 247 21.74 6.02 -9.00
C ASP A 247 20.51 5.53 -8.21
N LEU A 248 19.31 5.84 -8.71
CA LEU A 248 18.02 5.46 -8.09
C LEU A 248 17.73 3.95 -8.19
N ARG A 249 18.09 3.32 -9.31
CA ARG A 249 17.99 1.85 -9.48
C ARG A 249 18.82 1.10 -8.45
N LYS A 250 20.05 1.57 -8.18
CA LYS A 250 20.90 0.98 -7.13
C LYS A 250 20.25 1.06 -5.75
N GLY A 251 19.52 2.13 -5.48
CA GLY A 251 18.79 2.30 -4.22
C GLY A 251 17.71 1.24 -4.00
N TRP A 252 17.09 0.73 -5.07
CA TRP A 252 16.06 -0.32 -4.98
C TRP A 252 16.59 -1.70 -4.56
N ALA A 253 17.90 -1.96 -4.65
CA ALA A 253 18.45 -3.30 -4.43
C ALA A 253 18.12 -3.88 -3.05
N LYS A 254 18.27 -3.09 -1.98
CA LYS A 254 17.93 -3.54 -0.62
C LYS A 254 16.42 -3.63 -0.39
N PRO A 255 15.61 -2.59 -0.66
CA PRO A 255 14.16 -2.68 -0.51
C PRO A 255 13.54 -3.88 -1.25
N LEU A 256 13.95 -4.15 -2.48
CA LEU A 256 13.42 -5.27 -3.26
C LEU A 256 13.72 -6.63 -2.64
N LYS A 257 14.94 -6.81 -2.11
CA LYS A 257 15.29 -8.05 -1.43
C LYS A 257 14.42 -8.26 -0.19
N ASP A 258 14.29 -7.23 0.65
CA ASP A 258 13.53 -7.31 1.88
C ASP A 258 12.03 -7.58 1.60
N LEU A 259 11.47 -6.92 0.59
CA LEU A 259 10.07 -7.12 0.16
C LEU A 259 9.83 -8.52 -0.43
N GLU A 260 10.76 -9.05 -1.23
CA GLU A 260 10.65 -10.40 -1.79
C GLU A 260 10.65 -11.45 -0.69
N GLU A 261 11.61 -11.37 0.25
CA GLU A 261 11.69 -12.26 1.40
C GLU A 261 10.39 -12.22 2.23
N PHE A 262 9.83 -11.03 2.43
CA PHE A 262 8.60 -10.82 3.17
C PHE A 262 7.36 -11.36 2.43
N SER A 263 7.28 -11.17 1.12
CA SER A 263 6.25 -11.76 0.27
C SER A 263 6.26 -13.28 0.33
N ILE A 264 7.46 -13.88 0.30
CA ILE A 264 7.65 -15.33 0.43
C ILE A 264 7.20 -15.82 1.81
N GLN A 265 7.59 -15.14 2.88
CA GLN A 265 7.25 -15.48 4.26
C GLN A 265 5.73 -15.62 4.46
N TYR A 266 4.96 -14.67 3.96
CA TYR A 266 3.50 -14.67 4.10
C TYR A 266 2.76 -15.33 2.94
N ASN A 267 3.48 -15.68 1.87
CA ASN A 267 2.91 -16.20 0.62
C ASN A 267 1.80 -15.28 0.07
N LYS A 268 2.09 -13.98 0.04
CA LYS A 268 1.15 -12.94 -0.42
C LYS A 268 1.83 -11.93 -1.32
N PRO A 269 1.10 -11.39 -2.32
CA PRO A 269 1.63 -10.35 -3.20
C PRO A 269 1.79 -9.03 -2.46
N ILE A 270 2.82 -8.27 -2.85
CA ILE A 270 3.04 -6.92 -2.37
C ILE A 270 2.41 -5.92 -3.35
N LEU A 271 1.64 -4.98 -2.80
CA LEU A 271 1.03 -3.87 -3.51
C LEU A 271 1.56 -2.55 -2.94
N PHE A 272 2.14 -1.69 -3.79
CA PHE A 272 2.39 -0.33 -3.36
C PHE A 272 1.08 0.46 -3.40
N THR A 273 0.45 0.57 -2.22
CA THR A 273 -0.81 1.28 -2.02
C THR A 273 -0.68 2.79 -2.17
N GLU A 274 0.55 3.28 -2.04
CA GLU A 274 1.02 4.59 -2.46
C GLU A 274 2.50 4.49 -2.87
N VAL A 275 2.88 5.26 -3.87
CA VAL A 275 4.26 5.58 -4.20
C VAL A 275 4.28 6.90 -4.96
N GLY A 276 5.22 7.77 -4.61
CA GLY A 276 5.29 9.08 -5.27
C GLY A 276 6.59 9.79 -4.98
N TYR A 277 6.92 10.70 -5.88
CA TYR A 277 8.11 11.54 -5.78
C TYR A 277 7.71 12.99 -6.02
N LYS A 278 8.28 13.89 -5.23
CA LYS A 278 8.16 15.34 -5.46
C LYS A 278 8.89 15.71 -6.76
N SER A 279 8.50 16.82 -7.40
CA SER A 279 9.29 17.37 -8.51
C SER A 279 10.38 18.32 -7.97
N THR A 280 11.30 17.75 -7.19
CA THR A 280 12.40 18.46 -6.56
C THR A 280 13.71 17.70 -6.73
N LYS A 281 14.85 18.42 -6.65
CA LYS A 281 16.19 17.86 -6.83
C LYS A 281 16.51 16.74 -5.85
N ASP A 282 15.91 16.75 -4.67
CA ASP A 282 16.07 15.81 -3.56
C ASP A 282 15.02 14.69 -3.50
N ALA A 283 14.18 14.55 -4.51
CA ALA A 283 13.02 13.65 -4.48
C ALA A 283 13.35 12.17 -4.19
N GLY A 284 14.58 11.74 -4.37
CA GLY A 284 15.02 10.37 -4.06
C GLY A 284 15.66 10.21 -2.67
N ILE A 285 15.88 11.31 -1.93
CA ILE A 285 16.54 11.29 -0.61
C ILE A 285 15.50 10.96 0.46
N ASP A 286 14.51 11.84 0.64
CA ASP A 286 13.41 11.69 1.58
C ASP A 286 12.06 11.73 0.84
N PRO A 287 11.68 10.67 0.10
CA PRO A 287 10.52 10.69 -0.77
C PRO A 287 9.18 10.93 -0.05
N TRP A 288 9.09 10.60 1.24
CA TRP A 288 7.87 10.76 2.05
C TRP A 288 7.60 12.19 2.50
N GLU A 289 8.62 13.09 2.49
CA GLU A 289 8.45 14.46 2.95
C GLU A 289 7.49 15.27 2.07
N TRP A 290 6.59 15.98 2.72
CA TRP A 290 5.70 16.90 2.02
C TRP A 290 6.46 18.12 1.50
N PRO A 291 6.10 18.64 0.31
CA PRO A 291 6.68 19.86 -0.21
C PRO A 291 6.51 21.02 0.78
N GLN A 292 7.58 21.72 1.07
CA GLN A 292 7.53 22.86 1.96
C GLN A 292 6.73 24.01 1.38
N ARG A 293 6.11 24.82 2.24
CA ARG A 293 5.44 26.07 1.86
C ARG A 293 6.47 27.18 1.71
N ILE A 294 7.05 27.29 0.54
CA ILE A 294 8.07 28.26 0.16
C ILE A 294 7.56 29.19 -0.93
N ASN A 295 8.22 30.35 -1.11
CA ASN A 295 7.88 31.31 -2.16
C ASN A 295 8.26 30.79 -3.58
N ALA A 296 7.89 31.54 -4.64
CA ALA A 296 8.11 31.13 -6.02
C ALA A 296 9.61 31.00 -6.39
N GLU A 297 10.44 31.95 -5.90
CA GLU A 297 11.87 31.95 -6.17
C GLU A 297 12.59 30.74 -5.52
N GLU A 298 12.21 30.42 -4.29
CA GLU A 298 12.72 29.21 -3.59
C GLU A 298 12.27 27.93 -4.28
N ARG A 299 11.00 27.87 -4.74
CA ARG A 299 10.51 26.72 -5.50
C ARG A 299 11.29 26.50 -6.80
N GLU A 300 11.54 27.56 -7.57
CA GLU A 300 12.34 27.48 -8.79
C GLU A 300 13.73 26.89 -8.54
N LYS A 301 14.38 27.24 -7.43
CA LYS A 301 15.73 26.76 -7.08
C LYS A 301 15.78 25.27 -6.81
N ILE A 302 14.72 24.67 -6.24
CA ILE A 302 14.67 23.25 -5.89
C ILE A 302 13.91 22.39 -6.90
N PHE A 303 13.19 23.02 -7.82
CA PHE A 303 12.35 22.33 -8.82
C PHE A 303 13.17 21.46 -9.76
N SER A 304 12.72 20.22 -10.01
CA SER A 304 13.28 19.29 -10.98
C SER A 304 12.25 18.25 -11.42
N GLU A 305 11.65 18.45 -12.59
CA GLU A 305 10.82 17.41 -13.22
C GLU A 305 11.65 16.19 -13.65
N GLU A 306 12.90 16.41 -14.04
CA GLU A 306 13.80 15.34 -14.45
C GLU A 306 14.05 14.37 -13.29
N THR A 307 14.31 14.88 -12.08
CA THR A 307 14.50 14.01 -10.90
C THR A 307 13.25 13.20 -10.60
N GLN A 308 12.06 13.81 -10.68
CA GLN A 308 10.79 13.09 -10.52
C GLN A 308 10.63 12.00 -11.60
N ALA A 309 10.91 12.31 -12.86
CA ALA A 309 10.81 11.36 -13.97
C ALA A 309 11.81 10.21 -13.81
N ASN A 310 13.07 10.51 -13.44
CA ASN A 310 14.11 9.51 -13.19
C ASN A 310 13.71 8.55 -12.06
N ALA A 311 13.07 9.05 -10.99
CA ALA A 311 12.61 8.23 -9.88
C ALA A 311 11.49 7.27 -10.30
N TYR A 312 10.52 7.72 -11.08
CA TYR A 312 9.50 6.84 -11.65
C TYR A 312 10.09 5.84 -12.65
N GLN A 313 11.04 6.25 -13.50
CA GLN A 313 11.70 5.32 -14.43
C GLN A 313 12.41 4.20 -13.65
N ALA A 314 13.19 4.54 -12.63
CA ALA A 314 13.87 3.55 -11.79
C ALA A 314 12.88 2.60 -11.06
N LEU A 315 11.76 3.14 -10.56
CA LEU A 315 10.69 2.34 -9.95
C LEU A 315 10.15 1.29 -10.93
N PHE A 316 9.78 1.71 -12.14
CA PHE A 316 9.17 0.79 -13.10
C PHE A 316 10.17 -0.22 -13.65
N ASP A 317 11.42 0.16 -13.85
CA ASP A 317 12.47 -0.72 -14.34
C ASP A 317 12.84 -1.82 -13.34
N GLU A 318 12.77 -1.52 -12.04
CA GLU A 318 13.22 -2.46 -11.00
C GLU A 318 12.10 -3.27 -10.35
N VAL A 319 10.88 -2.72 -10.25
CA VAL A 319 9.84 -3.26 -9.38
C VAL A 319 8.71 -3.97 -10.13
N MET A 320 8.23 -3.41 -11.24
CA MET A 320 6.99 -3.86 -11.88
C MET A 320 7.05 -5.29 -12.43
N ASP A 321 8.21 -5.77 -12.90
CA ASP A 321 8.36 -7.12 -13.44
C ASP A 321 8.48 -8.22 -12.39
N LYS A 322 8.62 -7.87 -11.11
CA LYS A 322 8.78 -8.87 -10.05
C LYS A 322 7.52 -9.74 -9.95
N PRO A 323 7.66 -11.08 -9.90
CA PRO A 323 6.51 -11.99 -9.89
C PRO A 323 5.66 -11.90 -8.63
N TRP A 324 6.25 -11.47 -7.52
CA TRP A 324 5.59 -11.26 -6.24
C TRP A 324 4.94 -9.88 -6.08
N PHE A 325 5.13 -8.98 -7.05
CA PHE A 325 4.64 -7.61 -6.98
C PHE A 325 3.31 -7.46 -7.72
N ALA A 326 2.29 -6.92 -7.07
CA ALA A 326 0.94 -6.76 -7.62
C ALA A 326 0.75 -5.45 -8.41
N GLY A 327 1.57 -4.44 -8.17
CA GLY A 327 1.48 -3.16 -8.87
C GLY A 327 1.58 -1.95 -7.95
N VAL A 328 1.26 -0.79 -8.49
CA VAL A 328 1.42 0.51 -7.83
C VAL A 328 0.15 1.35 -7.87
N HIS A 329 0.01 2.25 -6.89
CA HIS A 329 -0.90 3.39 -6.92
C HIS A 329 -0.08 4.67 -6.75
N ILE A 330 0.00 5.47 -7.82
CA ILE A 330 0.82 6.68 -7.85
C ILE A 330 0.20 7.77 -6.98
N TRP A 331 0.94 8.26 -6.02
CA TRP A 331 0.58 9.39 -5.19
C TRP A 331 1.08 10.70 -5.80
N LYS A 332 0.22 11.58 -6.31
CA LYS A 332 -1.25 11.55 -6.36
C LYS A 332 -1.74 12.10 -7.69
N TRP A 333 -3.03 11.88 -7.98
CA TRP A 333 -3.66 12.32 -9.22
C TRP A 333 -4.90 13.17 -8.94
N TYR A 334 -4.93 14.39 -9.50
CA TYR A 334 -6.05 15.30 -9.31
C TYR A 334 -7.06 15.21 -10.46
N PRO A 335 -8.37 15.10 -10.15
CA PRO A 335 -9.39 15.43 -11.16
C PRO A 335 -9.29 16.90 -11.53
N ASN A 336 -9.64 17.24 -12.78
CA ASN A 336 -9.64 18.65 -13.24
C ASN A 336 -8.29 19.40 -12.99
N TYR A 337 -7.16 18.72 -13.19
CA TYR A 337 -5.84 19.24 -12.84
C TYR A 337 -5.55 20.63 -13.39
N THR A 338 -5.94 20.91 -14.66
CA THR A 338 -5.74 22.22 -15.33
C THR A 338 -6.41 23.39 -14.63
N ASN A 339 -7.43 23.12 -13.81
CA ASN A 339 -8.18 24.13 -13.05
C ASN A 339 -7.80 24.11 -11.56
N SER A 340 -6.81 23.33 -11.18
CA SER A 340 -6.36 23.23 -9.79
C SER A 340 -5.28 24.28 -9.50
N ARG A 341 -5.21 24.72 -8.23
CA ARG A 341 -4.10 25.55 -7.74
C ARG A 341 -2.73 24.87 -7.87
N ASN A 342 -2.71 23.57 -8.13
CA ASN A 342 -1.51 22.75 -8.26
C ASN A 342 -0.98 22.69 -9.70
N SER A 343 -1.64 23.33 -10.67
CA SER A 343 -1.20 23.48 -12.06
C SER A 343 -0.31 24.71 -12.30
N SER A 344 0.27 25.28 -11.24
CA SER A 344 1.16 26.44 -11.33
C SER A 344 2.54 26.08 -11.86
N GLU A 345 3.22 27.05 -12.45
CA GLU A 345 4.64 26.97 -12.77
C GLU A 345 5.48 26.61 -11.52
N PHE A 346 6.55 25.81 -11.69
CA PHE A 346 7.37 25.28 -10.60
C PHE A 346 6.56 24.54 -9.52
N ASN A 347 5.62 23.73 -9.95
CA ASN A 347 4.86 22.89 -9.03
C ASN A 347 5.71 21.76 -8.48
N ILE A 348 6.16 21.89 -7.24
CA ILE A 348 6.98 20.91 -6.51
C ILE A 348 6.17 19.76 -5.86
N ASP A 349 4.85 19.68 -6.08
CA ASP A 349 3.98 18.64 -5.53
C ASP A 349 4.28 17.25 -6.15
N PHE A 350 3.80 16.21 -5.50
CA PHE A 350 3.90 14.81 -5.90
C PHE A 350 3.24 14.50 -7.25
N THR A 351 2.20 15.25 -7.64
CA THR A 351 1.50 14.93 -8.89
C THR A 351 2.45 14.91 -10.09
N PRO A 352 2.41 13.84 -10.91
CA PRO A 352 3.18 13.78 -12.16
C PRO A 352 2.48 14.48 -13.32
N GLN A 353 1.21 14.89 -13.15
CA GLN A 353 0.37 15.44 -14.22
C GLN A 353 0.99 16.67 -14.86
N GLN A 354 1.02 16.68 -16.21
CA GLN A 354 1.62 17.72 -17.05
C GLN A 354 3.12 17.96 -16.81
N LYS A 355 3.83 16.97 -16.28
CA LYS A 355 5.28 16.95 -16.08
C LYS A 355 5.91 15.80 -16.87
N GLN A 356 7.24 15.79 -16.99
CA GLN A 356 7.97 14.70 -17.66
C GLN A 356 7.62 13.31 -17.11
N ALA A 357 7.40 13.21 -15.81
CA ALA A 357 7.04 11.98 -15.13
C ALA A 357 5.71 11.38 -15.62
N GLU A 358 4.76 12.19 -16.10
CA GLU A 358 3.49 11.67 -16.64
C GLU A 358 3.74 10.78 -17.86
N GLN A 359 4.62 11.19 -18.78
CA GLN A 359 4.96 10.40 -19.95
C GLN A 359 5.68 9.10 -19.57
N VAL A 360 6.62 9.16 -18.62
CA VAL A 360 7.29 7.96 -18.09
C VAL A 360 6.29 6.95 -17.54
N ILE A 361 5.28 7.40 -16.79
CA ILE A 361 4.23 6.53 -16.24
C ILE A 361 3.39 5.91 -17.38
N ILE A 362 2.96 6.70 -18.36
CA ILE A 362 2.15 6.24 -19.50
C ILE A 362 2.90 5.15 -20.28
N ASP A 363 4.17 5.39 -20.61
CA ASP A 363 5.01 4.48 -21.39
C ASP A 363 5.28 3.18 -20.61
N SER A 364 5.57 3.30 -19.32
CA SER A 364 5.81 2.15 -18.46
C SER A 364 4.53 1.32 -18.28
N PHE A 365 3.39 1.94 -18.00
CA PHE A 365 2.12 1.23 -17.85
C PHE A 365 1.68 0.53 -19.15
N SER A 366 2.07 1.04 -20.31
CA SER A 366 1.76 0.41 -21.61
C SER A 366 2.39 -0.98 -21.76
N LYS A 367 3.52 -1.25 -21.08
CA LYS A 367 4.24 -2.53 -21.12
C LYS A 367 3.54 -3.64 -20.33
N PHE A 368 2.59 -3.29 -19.46
CA PHE A 368 1.89 -4.20 -18.54
C PHE A 368 0.38 -4.32 -18.83
N LYS A 369 -0.03 -4.07 -20.07
CA LYS A 369 -1.41 -4.25 -20.53
C LYS A 369 -1.80 -5.72 -20.67
#